data_bdd8d1f430c298e55f3c23bca286e2c6
#
_entry.id   bdd8d1f430c298e55f3c23bca286e2c6
#
_cell.length_a   1.000
_cell.length_b   1.000
_cell.length_c   1.000
_cell.angle_alpha   90.00
_cell.angle_beta   90.00
_cell.angle_gamma   90.00
#
_symmetry.space_group_name_H-M   'P 1'
#
loop_
_entity.id
_entity.type
_entity.pdbx_description
1 polymer ?
#
loop_
_entity_poly.entity_id
_entity_poly.type
_entity_poly.pdbx_seq_one_letter_code
_entity_poly.pdbx_strand_id
1 'polypeptide(L)'
;ASMAAFAPGPLMATYYSTKAYVLRLTTSIYEELRRDKSKVVVSCLCPGPVKTNFNSVANVKFSVKPLDSKFVAECALVGLFNKKLIIIPGFKMRVTNFFTRLAPTKLAASIAYNIQKKKLY
;
A
#
# COMPACT_ATOMS: atom_id res chain seq x y z
N ALA A 1 -1.15 -6.00 -0.18
CA ALA A 1 -1.66 -4.81 -0.91
C ALA A 1 -0.51 -3.91 -1.37
N SER A 2 -0.64 -2.59 -1.25
CA SER A 2 0.34 -1.58 -1.65
C SER A 2 -0.07 -0.23 -1.05
N MET A 3 0.83 0.73 -1.04
CA MET A 3 0.51 2.14 -0.81
C MET A 3 -0.57 2.66 -1.80
N ALA A 4 -0.64 2.09 -3.00
CA ALA A 4 -1.69 2.36 -3.98
C ALA A 4 -3.12 2.10 -3.46
N ALA A 5 -3.28 1.30 -2.42
CA ALA A 5 -4.59 1.01 -1.82
C ALA A 5 -5.26 2.20 -1.12
N PHE A 6 -4.50 3.26 -0.83
CA PHE A 6 -4.96 4.39 -0.02
C PHE A 6 -5.35 5.62 -0.83
N ALA A 7 -5.14 5.61 -2.14
CA ALA A 7 -5.37 6.77 -3.01
C ALA A 7 -6.04 6.37 -4.33
N PRO A 8 -6.70 7.30 -5.02
CA PRO A 8 -7.08 7.10 -6.42
C PRO A 8 -5.81 7.03 -7.31
N GLY A 9 -5.86 6.23 -8.38
CA GLY A 9 -4.73 6.02 -9.29
C GLY A 9 -5.08 6.27 -10.75
N PRO A 10 -5.31 7.51 -11.19
CA PRO A 10 -5.48 7.82 -12.61
C PRO A 10 -4.33 7.25 -13.43
N LEU A 11 -4.59 6.82 -14.67
CA LEU A 11 -3.67 6.12 -15.58
C LEU A 11 -3.25 4.70 -15.13
N MET A 12 -3.56 4.32 -13.89
CA MET A 12 -3.36 2.98 -13.32
C MET A 12 -4.58 2.54 -12.48
N ALA A 13 -5.78 2.91 -12.89
CA ALA A 13 -7.00 2.77 -12.11
C ALA A 13 -7.25 1.33 -11.66
N THR A 14 -7.14 0.35 -12.56
CA THR A 14 -7.33 -1.07 -12.25
C THR A 14 -6.35 -1.54 -11.17
N TYR A 15 -5.06 -1.21 -11.29
CA TYR A 15 -4.07 -1.59 -10.29
C TYR A 15 -4.41 -1.03 -8.90
N TYR A 16 -4.69 0.27 -8.80
CA TYR A 16 -5.06 0.91 -7.53
C TYR A 16 -6.33 0.32 -6.94
N SER A 17 -7.35 0.06 -7.78
CA SER A 17 -8.60 -0.56 -7.35
C SER A 17 -8.40 -1.97 -6.82
N THR A 18 -7.59 -2.80 -7.47
CA THR A 18 -7.29 -4.15 -6.98
C THR A 18 -6.55 -4.13 -5.64
N LYS A 19 -5.65 -3.17 -5.42
CA LYS A 19 -4.95 -3.03 -4.14
C LYS A 19 -5.85 -2.49 -3.03
N ALA A 20 -6.78 -1.59 -3.36
CA ALA A 20 -7.81 -1.13 -2.43
C ALA A 20 -8.76 -2.27 -2.05
N TYR A 21 -9.16 -3.12 -3.01
CA TYR A 21 -9.94 -4.32 -2.74
C TYR A 21 -9.27 -5.22 -1.70
N VAL A 22 -8.00 -5.57 -1.91
CA VAL A 22 -7.25 -6.42 -0.97
C VAL A 22 -7.19 -5.80 0.43
N LEU A 23 -6.93 -4.50 0.52
CA LEU A 23 -6.89 -3.80 1.80
C LEU A 23 -8.25 -3.86 2.52
N ARG A 24 -9.34 -3.59 1.81
CA ARG A 24 -10.69 -3.60 2.39
C ARG A 24 -11.12 -5.00 2.79
N LEU A 25 -10.88 -5.99 1.95
CA LEU A 25 -11.15 -7.40 2.27
C LEU A 25 -10.41 -7.83 3.55
N THR A 26 -9.10 -7.55 3.64
CA THR A 26 -8.30 -7.90 4.82
C THR A 26 -8.80 -7.21 6.08
N THR A 27 -9.17 -5.93 6.00
CA THR A 27 -9.69 -5.20 7.17
C THR A 27 -11.06 -5.70 7.61
N SER A 28 -11.90 -6.15 6.70
CA SER A 28 -13.21 -6.76 7.00
C SER A 28 -13.03 -8.11 7.69
N ILE A 29 -12.22 -8.99 7.12
CA ILE A 29 -11.91 -10.30 7.71
C ILE A 29 -11.29 -10.13 9.11
N TYR A 30 -10.41 -9.16 9.32
CA TYR A 30 -9.85 -8.87 10.63
C TYR A 30 -10.95 -8.59 11.66
N GLU A 31 -11.95 -7.75 11.33
CA GLU A 31 -13.02 -7.42 12.28
C GLU A 31 -13.94 -8.60 12.54
N GLU A 32 -14.25 -9.40 11.53
CA GLU A 32 -15.01 -10.65 11.68
C GLU A 32 -14.31 -11.61 12.64
N LEU A 33 -13.04 -11.91 12.40
CA LEU A 33 -12.22 -12.78 13.26
C LEU A 33 -12.11 -12.23 14.70
N ARG A 34 -12.01 -10.91 14.85
CA ARG A 34 -11.96 -10.27 16.17
C ARG A 34 -13.27 -10.46 16.93
N ARG A 35 -14.41 -10.33 16.27
CA ARG A 35 -15.75 -10.54 16.83
C ARG A 35 -15.96 -11.99 17.26
N ASP A 36 -15.50 -12.93 16.43
CA ASP A 36 -15.58 -14.36 16.70
C ASP A 36 -14.55 -14.83 17.74
N LYS A 37 -13.78 -13.91 18.34
CA LYS A 37 -12.70 -14.23 19.30
C LYS A 37 -11.70 -15.26 18.76
N SER A 38 -11.50 -15.27 17.44
CA SER A 38 -10.57 -16.16 16.77
C SER A 38 -9.12 -15.86 17.18
N LYS A 39 -8.31 -16.92 17.25
CA LYS A 39 -6.85 -16.80 17.48
C LYS A 39 -6.07 -16.51 16.21
N VAL A 40 -6.70 -16.52 15.04
CA VAL A 40 -6.07 -16.22 13.76
C VAL A 40 -5.70 -14.75 13.71
N VAL A 41 -4.46 -14.47 13.32
CA VAL A 41 -3.94 -13.12 13.11
C VAL A 41 -3.90 -12.81 11.62
N VAL A 42 -4.50 -11.70 11.24
CA VAL A 42 -4.51 -11.22 9.85
C VAL A 42 -3.87 -9.85 9.80
N SER A 43 -2.99 -9.64 8.83
CA SER A 43 -2.30 -8.37 8.58
C SER A 43 -2.28 -8.05 7.10
N CYS A 44 -2.33 -6.77 6.77
CA CYS A 44 -2.22 -6.27 5.40
C CYS A 44 -0.90 -5.53 5.23
N LEU A 45 0.02 -6.12 4.47
CA LEU A 45 1.27 -5.45 4.09
C LEU A 45 1.01 -4.48 2.93
N CYS A 46 1.34 -3.22 3.14
CA CYS A 46 1.14 -2.12 2.18
C CYS A 46 2.47 -1.40 1.91
N PRO A 47 3.40 -2.00 1.16
CA PRO A 47 4.67 -1.37 0.86
C PRO A 47 4.53 -0.26 -0.17
N GLY A 48 5.47 0.69 -0.15
CA GLY A 48 5.80 1.55 -1.27
C GLY A 48 6.60 0.78 -2.33
N PRO A 49 7.40 1.47 -3.15
CA PRO A 49 8.28 0.82 -4.12
C PRO A 49 9.27 -0.14 -3.44
N VAL A 50 9.35 -1.36 -3.96
CA VAL A 50 10.27 -2.39 -3.47
C VAL A 50 11.21 -2.81 -4.60
N LYS A 51 12.46 -3.04 -4.29
CA LYS A 51 13.47 -3.50 -5.25
C LYS A 51 13.21 -4.96 -5.64
N THR A 52 12.46 -5.14 -6.72
CA THR A 52 12.06 -6.44 -7.30
C THR A 52 12.00 -6.34 -8.80
N ASN A 53 11.75 -7.44 -9.50
CA ASN A 53 11.54 -7.46 -10.95
C ASN A 53 10.20 -6.83 -11.39
N PHE A 54 9.34 -6.45 -10.46
CA PHE A 54 8.05 -5.82 -10.77
C PHE A 54 8.21 -4.56 -11.63
N ASN A 55 9.24 -3.76 -11.39
CA ASN A 55 9.46 -2.51 -12.10
C ASN A 55 9.74 -2.72 -13.59
N SER A 56 10.48 -3.79 -13.93
CA SER A 56 10.76 -4.15 -15.32
C SER A 56 9.53 -4.73 -16.01
N VAL A 57 8.74 -5.53 -15.31
CA VAL A 57 7.52 -6.14 -15.85
C VAL A 57 6.40 -5.10 -16.04
N ALA A 58 6.24 -4.20 -15.08
CA ALA A 58 5.20 -3.16 -15.12
C ALA A 58 5.62 -1.91 -15.93
N ASN A 59 6.86 -1.85 -16.41
CA ASN A 59 7.43 -0.69 -17.13
C ASN A 59 7.20 0.66 -16.41
N VAL A 60 7.38 0.68 -15.09
CA VAL A 60 7.13 1.85 -14.24
C VAL A 60 8.43 2.36 -13.64
N LYS A 61 8.67 3.66 -13.77
CA LYS A 61 9.79 4.36 -13.11
C LYS A 61 9.28 4.95 -11.77
N PHE A 62 9.95 4.63 -10.68
CA PHE A 62 9.60 5.21 -9.37
C PHE A 62 10.39 6.48 -9.09
N SER A 63 9.70 7.52 -8.63
CA SER A 63 10.32 8.77 -8.18
C SER A 63 10.96 8.67 -6.78
N VAL A 64 10.66 7.58 -6.05
CA VAL A 64 11.15 7.32 -4.69
C VAL A 64 12.08 6.11 -4.74
N LYS A 65 13.20 6.17 -4.00
CA LYS A 65 14.15 5.06 -3.89
C LYS A 65 13.43 3.81 -3.37
N PRO A 66 13.45 2.69 -4.09
CA PRO A 66 12.81 1.46 -3.66
C PRO A 66 13.46 0.92 -2.37
N LEU A 67 12.64 0.36 -1.50
CA LEU A 67 13.11 -0.35 -0.31
C LEU A 67 13.67 -1.72 -0.69
N ASP A 68 14.60 -2.22 0.10
CA ASP A 68 15.10 -3.58 -0.04
C ASP A 68 14.00 -4.60 0.29
N SER A 69 13.92 -5.67 -0.51
CA SER A 69 12.87 -6.70 -0.36
C SER A 69 12.99 -7.45 0.97
N LYS A 70 14.22 -7.71 1.43
CA LYS A 70 14.48 -8.37 2.72
C LYS A 70 13.97 -7.50 3.87
N PHE A 71 14.29 -6.20 3.86
CA PHE A 71 13.80 -5.26 4.86
C PHE A 71 12.26 -5.21 4.90
N VAL A 72 11.61 -5.22 3.74
CA VAL A 72 10.14 -5.23 3.66
C VAL A 72 9.56 -6.51 4.24
N ALA A 73 10.17 -7.67 3.96
CA ALA A 73 9.76 -8.95 4.52
C ALA A 73 9.92 -9.00 6.06
N GLU A 74 11.04 -8.51 6.57
CA GLU A 74 11.29 -8.41 8.02
C GLU A 74 10.25 -7.50 8.70
N CYS A 75 9.94 -6.33 8.11
CA CYS A 75 8.88 -5.45 8.60
C CYS A 75 7.52 -6.14 8.62
N ALA A 76 7.21 -6.96 7.60
CA ALA A 76 5.96 -7.71 7.51
C ALA A 76 5.85 -8.73 8.65
N LEU A 77 6.89 -9.54 8.89
CA LEU A 77 6.91 -10.54 9.95
C LEU A 77 6.81 -9.89 11.34
N VAL A 78 7.62 -8.87 11.61
CA VAL A 78 7.56 -8.14 12.88
C VAL A 78 6.18 -7.53 13.09
N GLY A 79 5.58 -6.94 12.06
CA GLY A 79 4.24 -6.38 12.14
C GLY A 79 3.17 -7.44 12.41
N LEU A 80 3.26 -8.60 11.75
CA LEU A 80 2.35 -9.73 11.96
C LEU A 80 2.43 -10.27 13.38
N PHE A 81 3.64 -10.54 13.89
CA PHE A 81 3.84 -11.02 15.25
C PHE A 81 3.38 -10.00 16.31
N ASN A 82 3.46 -8.72 16.01
CA ASN A 82 2.91 -7.65 16.84
C ASN A 82 1.40 -7.39 16.60
N LYS A 83 0.72 -8.27 15.85
CA LYS A 83 -0.72 -8.19 15.56
C LYS A 83 -1.17 -6.86 14.92
N LYS A 84 -0.30 -6.22 14.16
CA LYS A 84 -0.64 -4.99 13.43
C LYS A 84 -1.52 -5.30 12.23
N LEU A 85 -2.67 -4.65 12.14
CA LEU A 85 -3.58 -4.83 11.02
C LEU A 85 -2.99 -4.32 9.70
N ILE A 86 -2.43 -3.13 9.70
CA ILE A 86 -1.83 -2.50 8.52
C ILE A 86 -0.34 -2.29 8.77
N ILE A 87 0.49 -2.84 7.89
CA ILE A 87 1.95 -2.76 7.96
C ILE A 87 2.46 -1.94 6.77
N ILE A 88 3.03 -0.78 7.04
CA ILE A 88 3.62 0.11 6.03
C ILE A 88 5.12 0.22 6.33
N PRO A 89 5.98 -0.45 5.54
CA PRO A 89 7.43 -0.35 5.69
C PRO A 89 7.94 1.05 5.36
N GLY A 90 8.83 1.56 6.21
CA GLY A 90 9.49 2.85 6.04
C GLY A 90 8.70 4.04 6.58
N PHE A 91 9.41 4.90 7.33
CA PHE A 91 8.80 6.06 7.99
C PHE A 91 8.21 7.06 6.98
N LYS A 92 8.92 7.32 5.88
CA LYS A 92 8.43 8.23 4.83
C LYS A 92 7.09 7.79 4.26
N MET A 93 6.90 6.49 4.02
CA MET A 93 5.65 5.95 3.50
C MET A 93 4.49 6.08 4.50
N ARG A 94 4.76 5.94 5.80
CA ARG A 94 3.75 6.16 6.85
C ARG A 94 3.27 7.60 6.89
N VAL A 95 4.20 8.55 6.81
CA VAL A 95 3.88 10.00 6.76
C VAL A 95 3.09 10.32 5.49
N THR A 96 3.52 9.83 4.34
CA THR A 96 2.80 10.01 3.07
C THR A 96 1.37 9.46 3.16
N ASN A 97 1.20 8.26 3.74
CA ASN A 97 -0.12 7.67 3.92
C ASN A 97 -1.03 8.53 4.80
N PHE A 98 -0.51 9.07 5.88
CA PHE A 98 -1.27 9.93 6.78
C PHE A 98 -1.83 11.13 6.03
N PHE A 99 -1.02 11.85 5.27
CA PHE A 99 -1.46 13.02 4.48
C PHE A 99 -2.38 12.63 3.33
N THR A 100 -2.12 11.51 2.65
CA THR A 100 -3.00 11.01 1.58
C THR A 100 -4.42 10.76 2.08
N ARG A 101 -4.58 10.25 3.29
CA ARG A 101 -5.90 9.98 3.89
C ARG A 101 -6.66 11.24 4.29
N LEU A 102 -5.97 12.35 4.52
CA LEU A 102 -6.58 13.64 4.87
C LEU A 102 -6.93 14.47 3.63
N ALA A 103 -6.34 14.17 2.48
CA ALA A 103 -6.55 14.96 1.27
C ALA A 103 -7.98 14.76 0.71
N PRO A 104 -8.68 15.84 0.31
CA PRO A 104 -9.94 15.74 -0.42
C PRO A 104 -9.77 14.89 -1.69
N THR A 105 -10.76 14.06 -2.01
CA THR A 105 -10.68 13.08 -3.10
C THR A 105 -10.29 13.69 -4.45
N LYS A 106 -10.88 14.83 -4.82
CA LYS A 106 -10.57 15.54 -6.07
C LYS A 106 -9.11 16.00 -6.13
N LEU A 107 -8.60 16.55 -5.03
CA LEU A 107 -7.20 16.98 -4.92
C LEU A 107 -6.25 15.79 -4.99
N ALA A 108 -6.54 14.71 -4.25
CA ALA A 108 -5.75 13.49 -4.28
C ALA A 108 -5.68 12.87 -5.69
N ALA A 109 -6.81 12.85 -6.42
CA ALA A 109 -6.85 12.37 -7.81
C ALA A 109 -6.01 13.23 -8.76
N SER A 110 -6.08 14.57 -8.63
CA SER A 110 -5.30 15.50 -9.45
C SER A 110 -3.80 15.35 -9.21
N ILE A 111 -3.37 15.29 -7.95
CA ILE A 111 -1.97 15.08 -7.57
C ILE A 111 -1.48 13.71 -8.09
N ALA A 112 -2.28 12.66 -7.90
CA ALA A 112 -1.95 11.32 -8.36
C ALA A 112 -1.80 11.26 -9.89
N TYR A 113 -2.67 11.95 -10.65
CA TYR A 113 -2.54 12.05 -12.11
C TYR A 113 -1.19 12.63 -12.53
N ASN A 114 -0.80 13.76 -11.93
CA ASN A 114 0.45 14.43 -12.27
C ASN A 114 1.69 13.57 -11.93
N ILE A 115 1.63 12.82 -10.82
CA ILE A 115 2.68 11.89 -10.42
C ILE A 115 2.76 10.70 -11.40
N GLN A 116 1.63 10.11 -11.77
CA GLN A 116 1.59 8.95 -12.66
C GLN A 116 1.99 9.32 -14.09
N LYS A 117 1.57 10.47 -14.59
CA LYS A 117 1.98 10.97 -15.90
C LYS A 117 3.50 11.06 -16.04
N LYS A 118 4.19 11.57 -15.00
CA LYS A 118 5.67 11.64 -14.98
C LYS A 118 6.36 10.28 -14.91
N LYS A 119 5.66 9.23 -14.49
CA LYS A 119 6.22 7.86 -14.39
C LYS A 119 6.04 7.06 -15.67
N LEU A 120 4.99 7.33 -16.42
CA LEU A 120 4.61 6.59 -17.62
C LEU A 120 5.10 7.25 -18.91
N TYR A 121 5.33 8.54 -18.90
CA TYR A 121 5.78 9.37 -20.02
C TYR A 121 6.99 10.24 -19.64
#